data_56a298bdef66c2670b920f8d4a9d8554
#
_entry.id   56a298bdef66c2670b920f8d4a9d8554
#
_cell.length_a   1.000
_cell.length_b   1.000
_cell.length_c   1.000
_cell.angle_alpha   90.00
_cell.angle_beta   90.00
_cell.angle_gamma   90.00
#
_symmetry.space_group_name_H-M   'P 1'
#
loop_
_entity.id
_entity.type
_entity.pdbx_description
1 polymer ?
#
loop_
_entity_poly.entity_id
_entity_poly.type
_entity_poly.pdbx_seq_one_letter_code
_entity_poly.pdbx_strand_id
1 'polypeptide(L)'
;MTRTARIATPIEAANLSTLVVPVIFDDGVAFIAESIPLILAGQTIPRTLSQEWCAKQGLKGDAGSLAVLRSLDEANVAFVSIGLTYNSLEAYRLAGAAATRVAGDGSVAFFLPTDGIDDPRDAAQALVTGALLSTYSYKKNDKVATFDVVPLGTPLPSVETHDDVTDGVARGASVAEGVNWAKFLVDSPAGYMAPKELARQVQSRLDDDAHVSVEIWTEPRIREERLGGLLGVGEGSAQPTRLVYATYDPSPDEELPHIALVGKGVTFDSGGLSLKTGPGMMTMKTDMTGAAIVMAALSIASQLELAVKVTAIAPMTENLPSDRATKPGDVLTIRNGMTIEVLNTDAEGRLILADGLSLAVEANPDAIVDIATLTGAQRVALGDEIGALFASTDELADYFRAASARSGEPFWRMPLHSSYWSQVESDVADMKNVGTVGNGGTIVAALILEKFTDGRPWAHLDIAGPGRSDSAHGYATKGATAFGARTIVEFLEAVADEATAHNDENEER
;
A
#
# COMPACT_ATOMS: atom_id res chain seq x y z
N MET A 1 19.48 1.98 5.87
CA MET A 1 20.22 1.05 5.00
C MET A 1 19.36 0.82 3.78
N THR A 2 19.92 0.94 2.59
CA THR A 2 19.21 0.58 1.36
C THR A 2 19.58 -0.86 1.03
N ARG A 3 18.58 -1.72 0.78
CA ARG A 3 18.79 -3.09 0.29
C ARG A 3 18.27 -3.20 -1.14
N THR A 4 19.03 -3.92 -1.95
CA THR A 4 18.60 -4.34 -3.27
C THR A 4 18.37 -5.84 -3.27
N ALA A 5 17.37 -6.31 -4.01
CA ALA A 5 17.14 -7.73 -4.21
C ALA A 5 17.66 -8.16 -5.57
N ARG A 6 18.14 -9.40 -5.68
CA ARG A 6 18.56 -10.02 -6.92
C ARG A 6 18.47 -11.53 -6.83
N ILE A 7 18.46 -12.17 -7.97
CA ILE A 7 18.64 -13.63 -8.07
C ILE A 7 20.14 -13.96 -8.00
N ALA A 8 20.47 -15.09 -7.37
CA ALA A 8 21.86 -15.54 -7.26
C ALA A 8 21.96 -17.06 -7.42
N THR A 9 23.14 -17.50 -7.83
CA THR A 9 23.47 -18.94 -7.83
C THR A 9 23.91 -19.41 -6.43
N PRO A 10 23.85 -20.71 -6.12
CA PRO A 10 24.35 -21.23 -4.86
C PRO A 10 25.83 -20.92 -4.58
N ILE A 11 26.67 -20.81 -5.65
CA ILE A 11 28.09 -20.47 -5.54
C ILE A 11 28.27 -19.00 -5.11
N GLU A 12 27.51 -18.09 -5.69
CA GLU A 12 27.53 -16.66 -5.32
C GLU A 12 27.04 -16.46 -3.89
N ALA A 13 25.94 -17.16 -3.52
CA ALA A 13 25.37 -17.11 -2.17
C ALA A 13 26.36 -17.58 -1.09
N ALA A 14 27.24 -18.53 -1.37
CA ALA A 14 28.21 -19.05 -0.40
C ALA A 14 29.18 -17.99 0.14
N ASN A 15 29.33 -16.85 -0.54
CA ASN A 15 30.19 -15.74 -0.10
C ASN A 15 29.46 -14.68 0.75
N LEU A 16 28.18 -14.88 1.07
CA LEU A 16 27.39 -13.93 1.85
C LEU A 16 27.50 -14.19 3.37
N SER A 17 27.18 -13.17 4.13
CA SER A 17 27.32 -13.21 5.60
C SER A 17 26.26 -14.07 6.31
N THR A 18 25.10 -14.24 5.69
CA THR A 18 23.97 -15.01 6.24
C THR A 18 23.27 -15.79 5.14
N LEU A 19 23.14 -17.10 5.37
CA LEU A 19 22.41 -18.02 4.52
C LEU A 19 21.12 -18.40 5.22
N VAL A 20 19.98 -18.27 4.55
CA VAL A 20 18.66 -18.50 5.13
C VAL A 20 18.00 -19.72 4.49
N VAL A 21 17.62 -20.65 5.35
CA VAL A 21 16.95 -21.91 5.01
C VAL A 21 15.51 -21.85 5.50
N PRO A 22 14.51 -21.86 4.59
CA PRO A 22 13.11 -21.96 4.99
C PRO A 22 12.79 -23.34 5.55
N VAL A 23 11.91 -23.37 6.53
CA VAL A 23 11.41 -24.61 7.13
C VAL A 23 9.89 -24.58 7.24
N ILE A 24 9.26 -25.74 7.03
CA ILE A 24 7.86 -25.95 7.36
C ILE A 24 7.74 -26.74 8.65
N PHE A 25 6.64 -26.57 9.36
CA PHE A 25 6.39 -27.25 10.64
C PHE A 25 5.24 -28.25 10.50
N ASP A 26 5.45 -29.43 11.10
CA ASP A 26 4.40 -30.39 11.36
C ASP A 26 4.61 -30.98 12.75
N ASP A 27 3.61 -30.94 13.61
CA ASP A 27 3.60 -31.42 15.01
C ASP A 27 4.86 -31.04 15.82
N GLY A 28 5.31 -29.78 15.65
CA GLY A 28 6.47 -29.22 16.37
C GLY A 28 7.85 -29.65 15.82
N VAL A 29 7.90 -30.44 14.76
CA VAL A 29 9.13 -30.79 14.02
C VAL A 29 9.25 -29.87 12.80
N ALA A 30 10.45 -29.32 12.55
CA ALA A 30 10.71 -28.53 11.37
C ALA A 30 11.33 -29.40 10.26
N PHE A 31 10.77 -29.27 9.06
CA PHE A 31 11.20 -29.98 7.87
C PHE A 31 11.87 -29.04 6.88
N ILE A 32 12.95 -29.50 6.27
CA ILE A 32 13.77 -28.78 5.31
C ILE A 32 13.66 -29.49 3.96
N ALA A 33 13.37 -28.71 2.90
CA ALA A 33 13.21 -29.24 1.55
C ALA A 33 14.45 -30.04 1.10
N GLU A 34 14.23 -31.11 0.33
CA GLU A 34 15.32 -31.98 -0.15
C GLU A 34 16.28 -31.26 -1.11
N SER A 35 15.79 -30.25 -1.82
CA SER A 35 16.59 -29.39 -2.70
C SER A 35 17.65 -28.53 -1.98
N ILE A 36 17.49 -28.27 -0.68
CA ILE A 36 18.47 -27.53 0.11
C ILE A 36 19.76 -28.34 0.26
N PRO A 37 20.96 -27.77 0.01
CA PRO A 37 22.22 -28.47 0.18
C PRO A 37 22.41 -29.00 1.60
N LEU A 38 22.98 -30.21 1.73
CA LEU A 38 23.27 -30.82 3.03
C LEU A 38 24.40 -30.13 3.79
N ILE A 39 25.25 -29.37 3.11
CA ILE A 39 26.35 -28.60 3.71
C ILE A 39 26.23 -27.16 3.23
N LEU A 40 26.04 -26.25 4.18
CA LEU A 40 26.03 -24.81 3.94
C LEU A 40 27.02 -24.14 4.91
N ALA A 41 27.88 -23.30 4.39
CA ALA A 41 28.90 -22.60 5.18
C ALA A 41 29.66 -23.56 6.13
N GLY A 42 30.11 -24.71 5.63
CA GLY A 42 30.79 -25.72 6.43
C GLY A 42 29.94 -26.48 7.45
N GLN A 43 28.66 -26.12 7.58
CA GLN A 43 27.75 -26.75 8.56
C GLN A 43 26.86 -27.80 7.87
N THR A 44 26.70 -28.95 8.52
CA THR A 44 25.76 -29.98 8.05
C THR A 44 24.34 -29.58 8.36
N ILE A 45 23.48 -29.51 7.35
CA ILE A 45 22.06 -29.17 7.45
C ILE A 45 21.25 -30.47 7.49
N PRO A 46 20.62 -30.82 8.63
CA PRO A 46 19.76 -32.01 8.71
C PRO A 46 18.48 -31.79 7.90
N ARG A 47 17.82 -32.86 7.50
CA ARG A 47 16.50 -32.77 6.82
C ARG A 47 15.35 -32.45 7.75
N THR A 48 15.53 -32.72 9.04
CA THR A 48 14.56 -32.41 10.09
C THR A 48 15.24 -31.83 11.30
N LEU A 49 14.58 -30.87 11.94
CA LEU A 49 14.97 -30.32 13.23
C LEU A 49 13.95 -30.83 14.27
N SER A 50 14.45 -31.52 15.28
CA SER A 50 13.59 -32.12 16.31
C SER A 50 12.85 -31.07 17.14
N GLN A 51 11.69 -31.42 17.67
CA GLN A 51 10.91 -30.56 18.57
C GLN A 51 11.73 -29.98 19.71
N GLU A 52 12.58 -30.83 20.34
CA GLU A 52 13.48 -30.41 21.43
C GLU A 52 14.47 -29.33 20.95
N TRP A 53 15.07 -29.53 19.76
CA TRP A 53 15.99 -28.55 19.17
C TRP A 53 15.29 -27.25 18.86
N CYS A 54 14.13 -27.31 18.18
CA CYS A 54 13.33 -26.14 17.85
C CYS A 54 12.94 -25.34 19.08
N ALA A 55 12.45 -26.01 20.12
CA ALA A 55 12.07 -25.36 21.37
C ALA A 55 13.28 -24.69 22.07
N LYS A 56 14.46 -25.37 22.09
CA LYS A 56 15.69 -24.82 22.65
C LYS A 56 16.19 -23.59 21.91
N GLN A 57 16.05 -23.54 20.60
CA GLN A 57 16.48 -22.40 19.77
C GLN A 57 15.40 -21.32 19.62
N GLY A 58 14.21 -21.54 20.14
CA GLY A 58 13.08 -20.61 20.02
C GLY A 58 12.43 -20.60 18.63
N LEU A 59 12.73 -21.59 17.77
CA LEU A 59 12.11 -21.77 16.47
C LEU A 59 10.71 -22.34 16.63
N LYS A 60 9.70 -21.67 16.09
CA LYS A 60 8.30 -22.03 16.22
C LYS A 60 7.66 -22.22 14.83
N GLY A 61 6.45 -22.80 14.80
CA GLY A 61 5.66 -22.96 13.59
C GLY A 61 5.09 -21.65 13.02
N ASP A 62 5.12 -20.57 13.79
CA ASP A 62 4.66 -19.27 13.32
C ASP A 62 5.58 -18.74 12.20
N ALA A 63 5.01 -18.27 11.10
CA ALA A 63 5.75 -17.71 9.99
C ALA A 63 6.65 -16.54 10.45
N GLY A 64 7.89 -16.51 9.94
CA GLY A 64 8.90 -15.53 10.36
C GLY A 64 9.58 -15.82 11.70
N SER A 65 9.20 -16.89 12.42
CA SER A 65 9.97 -17.40 13.55
C SER A 65 11.33 -17.90 13.06
N LEU A 66 12.41 -17.67 13.84
CA LEU A 66 13.76 -17.95 13.35
C LEU A 66 14.68 -18.57 14.44
N ALA A 67 15.65 -19.36 13.99
CA ALA A 67 16.80 -19.80 14.78
C ALA A 67 18.08 -19.62 13.98
N VAL A 68 19.20 -19.31 14.65
CA VAL A 68 20.47 -19.01 13.99
C VAL A 68 21.58 -19.90 14.51
N LEU A 69 22.24 -20.62 13.62
CA LEU A 69 23.53 -21.26 13.87
C LEU A 69 24.62 -20.24 13.52
N ARG A 70 25.28 -19.71 14.55
CA ARG A 70 26.34 -18.71 14.36
C ARG A 70 27.67 -19.42 14.09
N SER A 71 28.40 -18.88 13.10
CA SER A 71 29.80 -19.26 12.84
C SER A 71 30.71 -18.10 13.19
N LEU A 72 31.96 -18.42 13.60
CA LEU A 72 32.98 -17.42 13.87
C LEU A 72 33.77 -17.07 12.59
N ASP A 73 33.93 -18.04 11.69
CA ASP A 73 34.84 -17.96 10.56
C ASP A 73 34.10 -18.04 9.19
N GLU A 74 32.82 -18.39 9.21
CA GLU A 74 32.00 -18.59 8.01
C GLU A 74 30.65 -17.89 8.15
N ALA A 75 29.80 -17.96 7.10
CA ALA A 75 28.48 -17.40 7.12
C ALA A 75 27.59 -18.02 8.22
N ASN A 76 26.73 -17.21 8.81
CA ASN A 76 25.67 -17.73 9.68
C ASN A 76 24.65 -18.50 8.87
N VAL A 77 24.11 -19.58 9.42
CA VAL A 77 22.95 -20.28 8.86
C VAL A 77 21.73 -19.99 9.73
N ALA A 78 20.71 -19.42 9.14
CA ALA A 78 19.45 -19.13 9.82
C ALA A 78 18.33 -20.04 9.26
N PHE A 79 17.56 -20.64 10.15
CA PHE A 79 16.33 -21.34 9.82
C PHE A 79 15.16 -20.42 10.08
N VAL A 80 14.33 -20.21 9.07
CA VAL A 80 13.16 -19.32 9.15
C VAL A 80 11.90 -20.11 8.81
N SER A 81 10.92 -20.11 9.73
CA SER A 81 9.64 -20.75 9.52
C SER A 81 8.82 -20.01 8.45
N ILE A 82 8.26 -20.77 7.51
CA ILE A 82 7.23 -20.34 6.57
C ILE A 82 5.86 -20.97 6.88
N GLY A 83 5.66 -21.41 8.11
CA GLY A 83 4.41 -22.00 8.58
C GLY A 83 4.25 -23.48 8.24
N LEU A 84 3.05 -23.89 7.89
CA LEU A 84 2.69 -25.28 7.65
C LEU A 84 2.79 -25.71 6.19
N THR A 85 2.89 -24.76 5.25
CA THR A 85 2.93 -25.05 3.80
C THR A 85 3.85 -24.06 3.09
N TYR A 86 4.30 -24.42 1.87
CA TYR A 86 5.06 -23.56 0.98
C TYR A 86 4.19 -22.55 0.18
N ASN A 87 2.85 -22.50 0.38
CA ASN A 87 1.93 -21.74 -0.47
C ASN A 87 1.30 -20.51 0.20
N SER A 88 1.88 -20.04 1.30
CA SER A 88 1.42 -18.82 1.98
C SER A 88 2.27 -17.60 1.60
N LEU A 89 1.74 -16.69 0.80
CA LEU A 89 2.42 -15.44 0.41
C LEU A 89 2.77 -14.58 1.63
N GLU A 90 1.88 -14.51 2.63
CA GLU A 90 2.15 -13.77 3.86
C GLU A 90 3.30 -14.40 4.65
N ALA A 91 3.40 -15.73 4.66
CA ALA A 91 4.51 -16.40 5.30
C ALA A 91 5.86 -16.06 4.64
N TYR A 92 5.91 -15.96 3.31
CA TYR A 92 7.11 -15.49 2.61
C TYR A 92 7.46 -14.05 2.92
N ARG A 93 6.48 -13.14 3.00
CA ARG A 93 6.73 -11.76 3.42
C ARG A 93 7.36 -11.69 4.82
N LEU A 94 6.79 -12.44 5.76
CA LEU A 94 7.31 -12.52 7.13
C LEU A 94 8.71 -13.17 7.18
N ALA A 95 8.96 -14.20 6.37
CA ALA A 95 10.26 -14.86 6.28
C ALA A 95 11.34 -13.93 5.69
N GLY A 96 11.03 -13.17 4.63
CA GLY A 96 11.90 -12.16 4.08
C GLY A 96 12.29 -11.09 5.09
N ALA A 97 11.32 -10.59 5.85
CA ALA A 97 11.56 -9.64 6.92
C ALA A 97 12.41 -10.22 8.05
N ALA A 98 12.19 -11.47 8.45
CA ALA A 98 12.98 -12.16 9.45
C ALA A 98 14.44 -12.35 9.00
N ALA A 99 14.63 -12.75 7.75
CA ALA A 99 15.94 -12.92 7.12
C ALA A 99 16.77 -11.64 7.14
N THR A 100 16.15 -10.50 6.79
CA THR A 100 16.84 -9.21 6.82
C THR A 100 17.18 -8.74 8.23
N ARG A 101 16.31 -8.99 9.20
CA ARG A 101 16.59 -8.67 10.62
C ARG A 101 17.77 -9.45 11.16
N VAL A 102 17.89 -10.74 10.83
CA VAL A 102 19.00 -11.58 11.31
C VAL A 102 20.32 -11.19 10.66
N ALA A 103 20.31 -10.79 9.41
CA ALA A 103 21.49 -10.32 8.69
C ALA A 103 21.98 -8.94 9.16
N GLY A 104 21.11 -8.15 9.79
CA GLY A 104 21.42 -6.78 10.24
C GLY A 104 21.93 -5.92 9.06
N ASP A 105 23.16 -5.43 9.16
CA ASP A 105 23.83 -4.64 8.10
C ASP A 105 24.50 -5.52 7.02
N GLY A 106 24.48 -6.85 7.14
CA GLY A 106 25.08 -7.78 6.19
C GLY A 106 24.17 -8.14 5.03
N SER A 107 24.74 -8.67 3.97
CA SER A 107 23.99 -9.28 2.87
C SER A 107 23.48 -10.68 3.25
N VAL A 108 22.38 -11.10 2.64
CA VAL A 108 21.70 -12.36 2.94
C VAL A 108 21.32 -13.10 1.66
N ALA A 109 21.48 -14.42 1.66
CA ALA A 109 20.91 -15.29 0.65
C ALA A 109 19.78 -16.12 1.25
N PHE A 110 18.63 -16.10 0.62
CA PHE A 110 17.48 -16.92 0.95
C PHE A 110 17.35 -18.05 -0.07
N PHE A 111 17.42 -19.29 0.39
CA PHE A 111 17.23 -20.47 -0.44
C PHE A 111 15.74 -20.73 -0.63
N LEU A 112 15.21 -20.42 -1.82
CA LEU A 112 13.81 -20.61 -2.14
C LEU A 112 13.61 -22.01 -2.74
N PRO A 113 12.97 -22.97 -2.02
CA PRO A 113 12.57 -24.23 -2.61
C PRO A 113 11.51 -23.99 -3.67
N THR A 114 11.67 -24.55 -4.85
CA THR A 114 10.65 -24.46 -5.92
C THR A 114 9.76 -25.70 -5.97
N ASP A 115 10.16 -26.79 -5.29
CA ASP A 115 9.36 -27.99 -5.15
C ASP A 115 8.22 -27.77 -4.15
N GLY A 116 6.98 -28.03 -4.58
CA GLY A 116 5.78 -27.91 -3.73
C GLY A 116 5.26 -26.49 -3.53
N ILE A 117 5.78 -25.51 -4.29
CA ILE A 117 5.23 -24.17 -4.41
C ILE A 117 4.31 -24.13 -5.63
N ASP A 118 3.06 -23.64 -5.44
CA ASP A 118 2.08 -23.54 -6.53
C ASP A 118 2.50 -22.49 -7.55
N ASP A 119 3.02 -21.35 -7.09
CA ASP A 119 3.52 -20.26 -7.91
C ASP A 119 4.85 -19.71 -7.37
N PRO A 120 6.00 -20.09 -7.99
CA PRO A 120 7.33 -19.63 -7.59
C PRO A 120 7.54 -18.12 -7.78
N ARG A 121 6.90 -17.50 -8.78
CA ARG A 121 6.95 -16.06 -9.03
C ARG A 121 6.31 -15.29 -7.88
N ASP A 122 5.09 -15.65 -7.50
CA ASP A 122 4.38 -15.02 -6.39
C ASP A 122 5.11 -15.19 -5.04
N ALA A 123 5.67 -16.38 -4.81
CA ALA A 123 6.46 -16.65 -3.61
C ALA A 123 7.72 -15.76 -3.55
N ALA A 124 8.43 -15.61 -4.66
CA ALA A 124 9.61 -14.74 -4.76
C ALA A 124 9.25 -13.26 -4.61
N GLN A 125 8.15 -12.80 -5.24
CA GLN A 125 7.62 -11.45 -5.09
C GLN A 125 7.29 -11.14 -3.63
N ALA A 126 6.54 -12.01 -2.96
CA ALA A 126 6.15 -11.85 -1.57
C ALA A 126 7.39 -11.81 -0.63
N LEU A 127 8.33 -12.72 -0.83
CA LEU A 127 9.57 -12.82 -0.07
C LEU A 127 10.39 -11.52 -0.16
N VAL A 128 10.63 -11.03 -1.38
CA VAL A 128 11.40 -9.81 -1.64
C VAL A 128 10.68 -8.58 -1.12
N THR A 129 9.37 -8.49 -1.34
CA THR A 129 8.55 -7.39 -0.80
C THR A 129 8.71 -7.29 0.70
N GLY A 130 8.52 -8.39 1.44
CA GLY A 130 8.66 -8.40 2.89
C GLY A 130 10.08 -8.06 3.37
N ALA A 131 11.10 -8.58 2.68
CA ALA A 131 12.49 -8.27 2.96
C ALA A 131 12.78 -6.76 2.86
N LEU A 132 12.41 -6.13 1.73
CA LEU A 132 12.73 -4.73 1.46
C LEU A 132 11.87 -3.76 2.27
N LEU A 133 10.61 -4.07 2.52
CA LEU A 133 9.75 -3.25 3.39
C LEU A 133 10.25 -3.18 4.82
N SER A 134 10.78 -4.30 5.33
CA SER A 134 11.31 -4.38 6.71
C SER A 134 12.56 -3.54 6.96
N THR A 135 13.26 -3.12 5.90
CA THR A 135 14.49 -2.32 5.97
C THR A 135 14.25 -0.83 5.81
N TYR A 136 13.01 -0.42 5.57
CA TYR A 136 12.70 1.00 5.45
C TYR A 136 13.09 1.78 6.70
N SER A 137 13.71 2.94 6.49
CA SER A 137 13.99 3.92 7.52
C SER A 137 13.95 5.32 6.92
N TYR A 138 13.20 6.22 7.55
CA TYR A 138 13.17 7.63 7.13
C TYR A 138 14.57 8.28 7.20
N LYS A 139 15.35 7.93 8.24
CA LYS A 139 16.76 8.35 8.31
C LYS A 139 17.58 7.47 7.38
N LYS A 140 18.08 8.06 6.28
CA LYS A 140 18.95 7.35 5.34
C LYS A 140 20.16 6.74 6.03
N ASN A 141 20.47 5.51 5.67
CA ASN A 141 21.72 4.84 5.99
C ASN A 141 22.42 4.53 4.65
N ASP A 142 23.63 5.04 4.47
CA ASP A 142 24.38 4.93 3.20
C ASP A 142 24.92 3.53 2.92
N LYS A 143 24.77 2.59 3.86
CA LYS A 143 25.18 1.21 3.64
C LYS A 143 24.20 0.50 2.71
N VAL A 144 24.75 -0.14 1.69
CA VAL A 144 24.00 -1.01 0.76
C VAL A 144 24.30 -2.47 1.11
N ALA A 145 23.27 -3.27 1.25
CA ALA A 145 23.37 -4.71 1.42
C ALA A 145 22.46 -5.41 0.39
N THR A 146 22.74 -6.66 0.06
CA THR A 146 21.92 -7.42 -0.90
C THR A 146 20.98 -8.39 -0.17
N PHE A 147 19.84 -8.63 -0.80
CA PHE A 147 18.95 -9.73 -0.49
C PHE A 147 18.91 -10.64 -1.72
N ASP A 148 19.66 -11.73 -1.65
CA ASP A 148 19.80 -12.65 -2.77
C ASP A 148 18.81 -13.80 -2.64
N VAL A 149 18.03 -14.06 -3.69
CA VAL A 149 17.12 -15.20 -3.79
C VAL A 149 17.80 -16.30 -4.59
N VAL A 150 17.87 -17.49 -4.05
CA VAL A 150 18.50 -18.66 -4.67
C VAL A 150 17.45 -19.73 -4.89
N PRO A 151 16.91 -19.88 -6.11
CA PRO A 151 15.93 -20.92 -6.39
C PRO A 151 16.58 -22.31 -6.40
N LEU A 152 15.94 -23.26 -5.73
CA LEU A 152 16.41 -24.65 -5.61
C LEU A 152 15.26 -25.61 -5.83
N GLY A 153 15.48 -26.66 -6.62
CA GLY A 153 14.53 -27.75 -6.88
C GLY A 153 15.21 -29.11 -7.07
N THR A 154 14.45 -30.19 -7.00
CA THR A 154 14.92 -31.55 -7.25
C THR A 154 13.99 -32.25 -8.26
N PRO A 155 14.36 -32.34 -9.58
CA PRO A 155 15.61 -31.85 -10.17
C PRO A 155 15.79 -30.34 -10.06
N LEU A 156 16.97 -29.81 -10.47
CA LEU A 156 17.21 -28.37 -10.51
C LEU A 156 16.05 -27.66 -11.24
N PRO A 157 15.69 -26.42 -10.82
CA PRO A 157 14.61 -25.67 -11.45
C PRO A 157 14.76 -25.63 -12.98
N SER A 158 13.63 -25.74 -13.69
CA SER A 158 13.59 -25.52 -15.14
C SER A 158 13.98 -24.08 -15.47
N VAL A 159 14.27 -23.78 -16.73
CA VAL A 159 14.51 -22.41 -17.19
C VAL A 159 13.26 -21.55 -16.89
N GLU A 160 12.08 -22.04 -17.20
CA GLU A 160 10.80 -21.38 -16.93
C GLU A 160 10.65 -21.03 -15.45
N THR A 161 10.81 -21.98 -14.54
CA THR A 161 10.77 -21.72 -13.08
C THR A 161 11.83 -20.71 -12.63
N HIS A 162 13.01 -20.72 -13.25
CA HIS A 162 14.05 -19.73 -12.95
C HIS A 162 13.65 -18.33 -13.42
N ASP A 163 13.04 -18.22 -14.60
CA ASP A 163 12.53 -16.98 -15.17
C ASP A 163 11.36 -16.43 -14.32
N ASP A 164 10.45 -17.29 -13.88
CA ASP A 164 9.36 -16.94 -12.95
C ASP A 164 9.90 -16.35 -11.64
N VAL A 165 10.89 -17.00 -11.02
CA VAL A 165 11.51 -16.48 -9.80
C VAL A 165 12.23 -15.15 -10.06
N THR A 166 12.85 -15.01 -11.22
CA THR A 166 13.54 -13.76 -11.62
C THR A 166 12.55 -12.61 -11.77
N ASP A 167 11.43 -12.86 -12.45
CA ASP A 167 10.34 -11.88 -12.56
C ASP A 167 9.76 -11.54 -11.19
N GLY A 168 9.46 -12.54 -10.35
CA GLY A 168 8.97 -12.33 -9.00
C GLY A 168 9.90 -11.48 -8.13
N VAL A 169 11.23 -11.67 -8.25
CA VAL A 169 12.22 -10.84 -7.56
C VAL A 169 12.16 -9.39 -8.04
N ALA A 170 12.08 -9.16 -9.35
CA ALA A 170 12.00 -7.83 -9.94
C ALA A 170 10.71 -7.11 -9.52
N ARG A 171 9.56 -7.80 -9.63
CA ARG A 171 8.25 -7.28 -9.22
C ARG A 171 8.21 -6.94 -7.74
N GLY A 172 8.69 -7.83 -6.88
CA GLY A 172 8.76 -7.60 -5.43
C GLY A 172 9.64 -6.39 -5.08
N ALA A 173 10.71 -6.16 -5.82
CA ALA A 173 11.57 -4.98 -5.65
C ALA A 173 10.84 -3.70 -6.06
N SER A 174 10.15 -3.67 -7.20
CA SER A 174 9.36 -2.52 -7.69
C SER A 174 8.23 -2.16 -6.72
N VAL A 175 7.46 -3.16 -6.27
CA VAL A 175 6.40 -2.96 -5.28
C VAL A 175 6.95 -2.37 -3.98
N ALA A 176 8.03 -2.96 -3.44
CA ALA A 176 8.61 -2.48 -2.19
C ALA A 176 9.21 -1.07 -2.32
N GLU A 177 9.82 -0.74 -3.46
CA GLU A 177 10.37 0.59 -3.73
C GLU A 177 9.26 1.65 -3.73
N GLY A 178 8.16 1.40 -4.48
CA GLY A 178 7.04 2.32 -4.54
C GLY A 178 6.35 2.51 -3.18
N VAL A 179 6.12 1.42 -2.44
CA VAL A 179 5.57 1.48 -1.08
C VAL A 179 6.51 2.24 -0.13
N ASN A 180 7.82 2.00 -0.19
CA ASN A 180 8.79 2.72 0.64
C ASN A 180 8.89 4.20 0.27
N TRP A 181 8.70 4.55 -1.02
CA TRP A 181 8.58 5.95 -1.43
C TRP A 181 7.32 6.61 -0.85
N ALA A 182 6.15 5.96 -0.88
CA ALA A 182 4.96 6.47 -0.20
C ALA A 182 5.20 6.68 1.30
N LYS A 183 5.83 5.71 1.99
CA LYS A 183 6.20 5.84 3.40
C LYS A 183 7.13 7.03 3.65
N PHE A 184 8.10 7.28 2.76
CA PHE A 184 8.99 8.43 2.86
C PHE A 184 8.24 9.76 2.75
N LEU A 185 7.27 9.88 1.83
CA LEU A 185 6.44 11.08 1.71
C LEU A 185 5.68 11.36 3.01
N VAL A 186 5.02 10.34 3.55
CA VAL A 186 4.17 10.43 4.76
C VAL A 186 4.99 10.65 6.04
N ASP A 187 6.16 10.00 6.17
CA ASP A 187 7.01 10.17 7.36
C ASP A 187 7.75 11.51 7.37
N SER A 188 7.82 12.19 6.25
CA SER A 188 8.45 13.51 6.15
C SER A 188 7.77 14.53 7.07
N PRO A 189 8.51 15.42 7.74
CA PRO A 189 7.92 16.48 8.55
C PRO A 189 6.98 17.37 7.73
N ALA A 190 5.79 17.67 8.25
CA ALA A 190 4.77 18.43 7.52
C ALA A 190 5.25 19.82 7.06
N GLY A 191 6.07 20.49 7.87
CA GLY A 191 6.66 21.78 7.48
C GLY A 191 7.58 21.71 6.26
N TYR A 192 8.10 20.51 5.94
CA TYR A 192 8.85 20.24 4.71
C TYR A 192 7.94 19.74 3.59
N MET A 193 7.05 18.77 3.90
CA MET A 193 6.17 18.12 2.94
C MET A 193 4.83 18.86 2.77
N ALA A 194 4.87 20.20 2.65
CA ALA A 194 3.70 21.00 2.33
C ALA A 194 3.14 20.65 0.93
N PRO A 195 1.91 21.07 0.56
CA PRO A 195 1.26 20.65 -0.71
C PRO A 195 2.12 20.86 -1.96
N LYS A 196 2.85 21.97 -2.01
CA LYS A 196 3.77 22.27 -3.13
C LYS A 196 4.94 21.29 -3.22
N GLU A 197 5.52 20.93 -2.09
CA GLU A 197 6.65 19.99 -2.06
C GLU A 197 6.18 18.57 -2.39
N LEU A 198 5.03 18.15 -1.86
CA LEU A 198 4.44 16.86 -2.18
C LEU A 198 4.20 16.72 -3.70
N ALA A 199 3.58 17.73 -4.32
CA ALA A 199 3.37 17.75 -5.77
C ALA A 199 4.69 17.70 -6.55
N ARG A 200 5.74 18.42 -6.08
CA ARG A 200 7.08 18.36 -6.68
C ARG A 200 7.73 16.98 -6.57
N GLN A 201 7.56 16.30 -5.45
CA GLN A 201 8.09 14.94 -5.25
C GLN A 201 7.42 13.95 -6.20
N VAL A 202 6.10 14.08 -6.39
CA VAL A 202 5.37 13.25 -7.36
C VAL A 202 5.86 13.51 -8.77
N GLN A 203 5.96 14.77 -9.18
CA GLN A 203 6.47 15.12 -10.50
C GLN A 203 7.87 14.53 -10.73
N SER A 204 8.79 14.76 -9.79
CA SER A 204 10.17 14.26 -9.89
C SER A 204 10.27 12.72 -9.93
N ARG A 205 9.29 12.00 -9.41
CA ARG A 205 9.25 10.53 -9.47
C ARG A 205 8.78 10.01 -10.82
N LEU A 206 7.87 10.74 -11.47
CA LEU A 206 7.13 10.29 -12.65
C LEU A 206 7.56 10.97 -13.96
N ASP A 207 8.34 12.07 -13.91
CA ASP A 207 8.71 12.89 -15.09
C ASP A 207 9.49 12.12 -16.18
N ASP A 208 10.26 11.10 -15.81
CA ASP A 208 11.11 10.35 -16.74
C ASP A 208 10.39 9.14 -17.39
N ASP A 209 9.13 8.90 -17.03
CA ASP A 209 8.34 7.79 -17.52
C ASP A 209 7.54 8.20 -18.78
N ALA A 210 7.84 7.55 -19.91
CA ALA A 210 7.25 7.90 -21.19
C ALA A 210 5.73 7.61 -21.29
N HIS A 211 5.23 6.71 -20.46
CA HIS A 211 3.81 6.30 -20.41
C HIS A 211 3.02 7.07 -19.36
N VAL A 212 3.67 7.99 -18.61
CA VAL A 212 3.04 8.76 -17.56
C VAL A 212 3.01 10.24 -17.90
N SER A 213 1.83 10.85 -17.79
CA SER A 213 1.68 12.30 -17.82
C SER A 213 1.34 12.83 -16.43
N VAL A 214 1.90 13.98 -16.05
CA VAL A 214 1.66 14.60 -14.75
C VAL A 214 1.28 16.05 -14.92
N GLU A 215 0.11 16.43 -14.43
CA GLU A 215 -0.34 17.83 -14.34
C GLU A 215 -0.39 18.28 -12.88
N ILE A 216 0.27 19.38 -12.56
CA ILE A 216 0.16 20.02 -11.25
C ILE A 216 -0.72 21.26 -11.38
N TRP A 217 -1.90 21.20 -10.77
CA TRP A 217 -2.80 22.35 -10.72
C TRP A 217 -2.43 23.25 -9.54
N THR A 218 -2.18 24.52 -9.87
CA THR A 218 -1.96 25.56 -8.86
C THR A 218 -3.27 26.14 -8.39
N GLU A 219 -3.26 26.85 -7.26
CA GLU A 219 -4.47 27.42 -6.67
C GLU A 219 -5.30 28.30 -7.65
N PRO A 220 -4.71 29.15 -8.52
CA PRO A 220 -5.47 29.86 -9.54
C PRO A 220 -6.27 28.93 -10.46
N ARG A 221 -5.67 27.83 -10.95
CA ARG A 221 -6.36 26.85 -11.78
C ARG A 221 -7.44 26.09 -10.98
N ILE A 222 -7.13 25.70 -9.73
CA ILE A 222 -8.09 25.04 -8.82
C ILE A 222 -9.32 25.91 -8.62
N ARG A 223 -9.14 27.24 -8.51
CA ARG A 223 -10.23 28.21 -8.40
C ARG A 223 -11.02 28.37 -9.69
N GLU A 224 -10.36 28.45 -10.83
CA GLU A 224 -10.99 28.47 -12.17
C GLU A 224 -11.82 27.20 -12.41
N GLU A 225 -11.27 26.05 -12.02
CA GLU A 225 -11.89 24.72 -12.12
C GLU A 225 -12.93 24.45 -11.02
N ARG A 226 -13.15 25.41 -10.11
CA ARG A 226 -14.21 25.39 -9.09
C ARG A 226 -14.15 24.19 -8.12
N LEU A 227 -12.96 23.83 -7.66
CA LEU A 227 -12.80 22.81 -6.61
C LEU A 227 -13.04 23.43 -5.23
N GLY A 228 -14.30 23.67 -4.88
CA GLY A 228 -14.66 24.43 -3.70
C GLY A 228 -14.43 23.70 -2.39
N GLY A 229 -14.47 22.37 -2.39
CA GLY A 229 -14.09 21.54 -1.24
C GLY A 229 -12.61 21.70 -0.89
N LEU A 230 -11.73 21.57 -1.89
CA LEU A 230 -10.28 21.72 -1.74
C LEU A 230 -9.90 23.15 -1.32
N LEU A 231 -10.50 24.16 -1.97
CA LEU A 231 -10.26 25.56 -1.63
C LEU A 231 -10.74 25.89 -0.22
N GLY A 232 -11.95 25.45 0.14
CA GLY A 232 -12.53 25.70 1.46
C GLY A 232 -11.70 25.14 2.61
N VAL A 233 -11.19 23.92 2.47
CA VAL A 233 -10.29 23.33 3.47
C VAL A 233 -8.97 24.09 3.55
N GLY A 234 -8.40 24.49 2.41
CA GLY A 234 -7.11 25.17 2.32
C GLY A 234 -7.12 26.64 2.72
N GLU A 235 -8.28 27.29 2.83
CA GLU A 235 -8.39 28.74 3.04
C GLU A 235 -7.69 29.22 4.33
N GLY A 236 -7.60 28.34 5.33
CA GLY A 236 -6.94 28.64 6.61
C GLY A 236 -5.42 28.59 6.57
N SER A 237 -4.80 28.00 5.55
CA SER A 237 -3.35 27.86 5.43
C SER A 237 -2.70 29.01 4.65
N ALA A 238 -1.44 29.30 4.98
CA ALA A 238 -0.57 30.14 4.16
C ALA A 238 0.10 29.35 3.02
N GLN A 239 0.06 28.02 3.07
CA GLN A 239 0.55 27.16 2.00
C GLN A 239 -0.53 27.00 0.93
N PRO A 240 -0.26 27.39 -0.34
CA PRO A 240 -1.26 27.27 -1.39
C PRO A 240 -1.61 25.80 -1.68
N THR A 241 -2.89 25.53 -1.88
CA THR A 241 -3.38 24.23 -2.30
C THR A 241 -2.74 23.78 -3.62
N ARG A 242 -2.69 22.48 -3.82
CA ARG A 242 -2.29 21.82 -5.09
C ARG A 242 -3.26 20.69 -5.40
N LEU A 243 -3.32 20.34 -6.67
CA LEU A 243 -3.90 19.07 -7.11
C LEU A 243 -2.90 18.47 -8.09
N VAL A 244 -2.60 17.20 -7.90
CA VAL A 244 -1.86 16.41 -8.90
C VAL A 244 -2.86 15.54 -9.62
N TYR A 245 -2.81 15.63 -10.96
CA TYR A 245 -3.55 14.77 -11.87
C TYR A 245 -2.51 14.04 -12.72
N ALA A 246 -2.39 12.74 -12.54
CA ALA A 246 -1.42 11.91 -13.25
C ALA A 246 -2.14 10.78 -13.99
N THR A 247 -1.69 10.47 -15.18
CA THR A 247 -2.25 9.38 -15.99
C THR A 247 -1.12 8.48 -16.47
N TYR A 248 -1.22 7.20 -16.18
CA TYR A 248 -0.45 6.13 -16.81
C TYR A 248 -1.31 5.52 -17.92
N ASP A 249 -0.78 5.44 -19.13
CA ASP A 249 -1.43 4.88 -20.31
C ASP A 249 -0.37 4.14 -21.14
N PRO A 250 -0.24 2.81 -20.98
CA PRO A 250 0.83 2.04 -21.63
C PRO A 250 0.60 1.90 -23.15
N SER A 251 -0.65 1.93 -23.61
CA SER A 251 -1.03 1.72 -25.01
C SER A 251 -2.18 2.67 -25.41
N PRO A 252 -1.88 3.95 -25.69
CA PRO A 252 -2.94 4.95 -25.99
C PRO A 252 -3.82 4.62 -27.20
N ASP A 253 -3.35 3.74 -28.08
CA ASP A 253 -4.07 3.31 -29.28
C ASP A 253 -4.96 2.06 -29.06
N GLU A 254 -4.92 1.47 -27.86
CA GLU A 254 -5.68 0.30 -27.46
C GLU A 254 -6.77 0.64 -26.43
N GLU A 255 -7.88 -0.10 -26.45
CA GLU A 255 -8.94 0.04 -25.44
C GLU A 255 -8.59 -0.81 -24.21
N LEU A 256 -7.90 -0.20 -23.25
CA LEU A 256 -7.54 -0.82 -21.97
C LEU A 256 -8.58 -0.51 -20.89
N PRO A 257 -8.76 -1.37 -19.89
CA PRO A 257 -9.53 -1.02 -18.70
C PRO A 257 -8.98 0.26 -18.07
N HIS A 258 -9.87 1.16 -17.67
CA HIS A 258 -9.48 2.45 -17.10
C HIS A 258 -9.92 2.56 -15.64
N ILE A 259 -8.97 2.67 -14.73
CA ILE A 259 -9.22 2.83 -13.29
C ILE A 259 -8.82 4.23 -12.84
N ALA A 260 -9.74 4.93 -12.17
CA ALA A 260 -9.42 6.19 -11.51
C ALA A 260 -9.14 5.97 -10.02
N LEU A 261 -8.00 6.48 -9.54
CA LEU A 261 -7.58 6.43 -8.15
C LEU A 261 -7.65 7.84 -7.54
N VAL A 262 -8.31 8.02 -6.41
CA VAL A 262 -8.40 9.30 -5.72
C VAL A 262 -7.81 9.18 -4.33
N GLY A 263 -6.83 10.02 -3.98
CA GLY A 263 -6.12 9.94 -2.70
C GLY A 263 -6.23 11.21 -1.86
N LYS A 264 -6.67 11.08 -0.60
CA LYS A 264 -6.67 12.19 0.36
C LYS A 264 -5.26 12.72 0.60
N GLY A 265 -5.05 14.04 0.38
CA GLY A 265 -3.76 14.72 0.45
C GLY A 265 -3.71 15.86 1.47
N VAL A 266 -4.24 15.68 2.67
CA VAL A 266 -4.11 16.69 3.74
C VAL A 266 -2.73 16.56 4.38
N THR A 267 -1.78 17.42 3.98
CA THR A 267 -0.38 17.32 4.39
C THR A 267 -0.14 17.64 5.86
N PHE A 268 -1.06 18.37 6.48
CA PHE A 268 -1.18 18.50 7.92
C PHE A 268 -2.61 18.86 8.31
N ASP A 269 -3.19 18.08 9.24
CA ASP A 269 -4.54 18.29 9.74
C ASP A 269 -4.55 18.70 11.20
N SER A 270 -4.83 19.99 11.45
CA SER A 270 -5.07 20.49 12.78
C SER A 270 -6.53 20.39 13.25
N GLY A 271 -7.44 20.00 12.33
CA GLY A 271 -8.89 20.07 12.50
C GLY A 271 -9.49 21.44 12.10
N GLY A 272 -8.68 22.40 11.71
CA GLY A 272 -9.14 23.76 11.43
C GLY A 272 -9.70 24.44 12.68
N LEU A 273 -10.85 25.12 12.58
CA LEU A 273 -11.53 25.72 13.74
C LEU A 273 -12.12 24.68 14.72
N SER A 274 -12.45 23.48 14.26
CA SER A 274 -12.76 22.32 15.11
C SER A 274 -11.49 21.66 15.60
N LEU A 275 -10.64 22.42 16.32
CA LEU A 275 -9.26 22.14 16.62
C LEU A 275 -9.07 20.81 17.37
N LYS A 276 -8.18 19.95 16.85
CA LYS A 276 -7.77 18.71 17.51
C LYS A 276 -7.05 18.98 18.83
N THR A 277 -7.08 18.02 19.74
CA THR A 277 -6.23 18.06 20.94
C THR A 277 -4.74 17.92 20.55
N GLY A 278 -3.84 18.43 21.40
CA GLY A 278 -2.39 18.30 21.16
C GLY A 278 -1.95 16.87 20.84
N PRO A 279 -2.31 15.84 21.66
CA PRO A 279 -2.01 14.44 21.35
C PRO A 279 -2.62 13.96 20.04
N GLY A 280 -3.87 14.34 19.73
CA GLY A 280 -4.53 13.98 18.47
C GLY A 280 -3.87 14.58 17.22
N MET A 281 -3.18 15.72 17.38
CA MET A 281 -2.53 16.45 16.29
C MET A 281 -1.11 15.93 15.97
N MET A 282 -0.44 15.28 16.94
CA MET A 282 0.99 14.93 16.84
C MET A 282 1.37 14.08 15.64
N THR A 283 0.44 13.29 15.12
CA THR A 283 0.68 12.37 14.01
C THR A 283 0.03 12.81 12.70
N MET A 284 -0.61 13.97 12.65
CA MET A 284 -1.44 14.43 11.54
C MET A 284 -0.70 14.82 10.25
N LYS A 285 0.63 14.71 10.23
CA LYS A 285 1.40 14.66 9.00
C LYS A 285 1.06 13.42 8.14
N THR A 286 0.47 12.38 8.75
CA THR A 286 0.07 11.16 8.05
C THR A 286 -1.25 11.29 7.29
N ASP A 287 -1.93 12.42 7.39
CA ASP A 287 -3.26 12.60 6.81
C ASP A 287 -3.26 12.81 5.28
N MET A 288 -2.09 12.69 4.67
CA MET A 288 -1.87 12.66 3.22
C MET A 288 -1.50 11.26 2.68
N THR A 289 -1.67 10.24 3.51
CA THR A 289 -1.31 8.85 3.15
C THR A 289 -2.05 8.39 1.89
N GLY A 290 -3.32 8.74 1.72
CA GLY A 290 -4.09 8.42 0.52
C GLY A 290 -3.45 8.95 -0.77
N ALA A 291 -3.05 10.22 -0.79
CA ALA A 291 -2.35 10.83 -1.93
C ALA A 291 -1.02 10.13 -2.24
N ALA A 292 -0.23 9.82 -1.21
CA ALA A 292 1.03 9.09 -1.37
C ALA A 292 0.81 7.69 -1.96
N ILE A 293 -0.24 6.99 -1.55
CA ILE A 293 -0.57 5.65 -2.02
C ILE A 293 -1.00 5.65 -3.48
N VAL A 294 -1.92 6.52 -3.89
CA VAL A 294 -2.41 6.50 -5.29
C VAL A 294 -1.31 6.86 -6.28
N MET A 295 -0.41 7.78 -5.91
CA MET A 295 0.75 8.12 -6.74
C MET A 295 1.80 6.99 -6.76
N ALA A 296 1.99 6.28 -5.65
CA ALA A 296 2.85 5.10 -5.61
C ALA A 296 2.26 3.94 -6.42
N ALA A 297 0.97 3.69 -6.32
CA ALA A 297 0.29 2.64 -7.07
C ALA A 297 0.40 2.87 -8.59
N LEU A 298 0.19 4.12 -9.06
CA LEU A 298 0.42 4.48 -10.45
C LEU A 298 1.88 4.25 -10.88
N SER A 299 2.86 4.69 -10.05
CA SER A 299 4.29 4.46 -10.32
C SER A 299 4.64 2.97 -10.38
N ILE A 300 4.05 2.15 -9.51
CA ILE A 300 4.26 0.69 -9.51
C ILE A 300 3.61 0.07 -10.75
N ALA A 301 2.37 0.45 -11.08
CA ALA A 301 1.67 -0.05 -12.27
C ALA A 301 2.48 0.19 -13.55
N SER A 302 3.08 1.39 -13.67
CA SER A 302 3.96 1.71 -14.79
C SER A 302 5.24 0.90 -14.80
N GLN A 303 5.92 0.73 -13.64
CA GLN A 303 7.14 -0.09 -13.54
C GLN A 303 6.90 -1.59 -13.81
N LEU A 304 5.69 -2.07 -13.55
CA LEU A 304 5.26 -3.43 -13.83
C LEU A 304 4.65 -3.59 -15.23
N GLU A 305 4.58 -2.48 -15.99
CA GLU A 305 4.03 -2.45 -17.35
C GLU A 305 2.62 -3.08 -17.45
N LEU A 306 1.76 -2.80 -16.42
CA LEU A 306 0.42 -3.39 -16.36
C LEU A 306 -0.45 -2.91 -17.54
N ALA A 307 -1.17 -3.83 -18.19
CA ALA A 307 -2.08 -3.54 -19.29
C ALA A 307 -3.41 -2.91 -18.79
N VAL A 308 -3.31 -1.78 -18.08
CA VAL A 308 -4.42 -1.02 -17.51
C VAL A 308 -4.11 0.47 -17.56
N LYS A 309 -5.07 1.27 -17.95
CA LYS A 309 -4.96 2.74 -17.84
C LYS A 309 -5.30 3.17 -16.43
N VAL A 310 -4.45 4.00 -15.82
CA VAL A 310 -4.66 4.51 -14.46
C VAL A 310 -4.65 6.03 -14.45
N THR A 311 -5.72 6.65 -13.94
CA THR A 311 -5.75 8.08 -13.63
C THR A 311 -5.71 8.28 -12.13
N ALA A 312 -4.62 8.86 -11.60
CA ALA A 312 -4.46 9.15 -10.18
C ALA A 312 -4.65 10.64 -9.89
N ILE A 313 -5.56 10.96 -8.96
CA ILE A 313 -5.95 12.31 -8.57
C ILE A 313 -5.68 12.51 -7.09
N ALA A 314 -4.84 13.50 -6.76
CA ALA A 314 -4.50 13.82 -5.38
C ALA A 314 -4.76 15.29 -5.07
N PRO A 315 -5.90 15.65 -4.48
CA PRO A 315 -6.13 16.98 -3.91
C PRO A 315 -5.26 17.15 -2.65
N MET A 316 -4.42 18.19 -2.63
CA MET A 316 -3.40 18.41 -1.59
C MET A 316 -3.58 19.76 -0.92
N THR A 317 -3.68 19.76 0.40
CA THR A 317 -3.89 20.98 1.20
C THR A 317 -3.40 20.80 2.65
N GLU A 318 -3.41 21.90 3.42
CA GLU A 318 -3.34 21.86 4.89
C GLU A 318 -4.68 22.31 5.47
N ASN A 319 -5.09 21.72 6.58
CA ASN A 319 -6.27 22.16 7.36
C ASN A 319 -5.81 22.88 8.62
N LEU A 320 -5.77 24.22 8.58
CA LEU A 320 -5.25 25.07 9.66
C LEU A 320 -6.27 26.11 10.12
N PRO A 321 -6.26 26.49 11.43
CA PRO A 321 -7.05 27.60 11.92
C PRO A 321 -6.40 28.93 11.55
N SER A 322 -7.21 29.87 11.08
CA SER A 322 -6.83 31.27 10.87
C SER A 322 -8.06 32.16 10.82
N ASP A 323 -7.88 33.45 10.60
CA ASP A 323 -8.97 34.41 10.40
C ASP A 323 -9.73 34.19 9.08
N ARG A 324 -9.13 33.48 8.12
CA ARG A 324 -9.74 33.12 6.83
C ARG A 324 -10.32 31.70 6.78
N ALA A 325 -10.03 30.87 7.79
CA ALA A 325 -10.44 29.47 7.79
C ALA A 325 -11.97 29.31 7.67
N THR A 326 -12.38 28.30 6.95
CA THR A 326 -13.79 27.87 6.87
C THR A 326 -14.38 27.68 8.25
N LYS A 327 -15.57 28.23 8.46
CA LYS A 327 -16.27 28.24 9.74
C LYS A 327 -17.38 27.19 9.78
N PRO A 328 -17.61 26.55 10.92
CA PRO A 328 -18.83 25.76 11.08
C PRO A 328 -20.09 26.58 10.74
N GLY A 329 -20.91 26.06 9.82
CA GLY A 329 -22.05 26.73 9.22
C GLY A 329 -21.80 27.30 7.81
N ASP A 330 -20.56 27.36 7.34
CA ASP A 330 -20.27 27.73 5.95
C ASP A 330 -20.73 26.61 4.98
N VAL A 331 -21.10 27.00 3.76
CA VAL A 331 -21.49 26.09 2.69
C VAL A 331 -20.46 26.13 1.57
N LEU A 332 -19.93 24.97 1.22
CA LEU A 332 -18.98 24.82 0.10
C LEU A 332 -19.70 24.24 -1.11
N THR A 333 -19.35 24.76 -2.30
CA THR A 333 -19.83 24.21 -3.57
C THR A 333 -18.75 23.32 -4.17
N ILE A 334 -19.03 22.05 -4.31
CA ILE A 334 -18.14 21.05 -4.88
C ILE A 334 -18.11 21.17 -6.41
N ARG A 335 -17.07 20.63 -7.07
CA ARG A 335 -16.88 20.71 -8.51
C ARG A 335 -18.11 20.32 -9.33
N ASN A 336 -18.83 19.25 -8.95
CA ASN A 336 -20.03 18.81 -9.64
C ASN A 336 -21.26 19.72 -9.42
N GLY A 337 -21.13 20.78 -8.64
CA GLY A 337 -22.17 21.76 -8.32
C GLY A 337 -22.98 21.45 -7.06
N MET A 338 -22.84 20.28 -6.46
CA MET A 338 -23.46 19.97 -5.16
C MET A 338 -22.87 20.83 -4.05
N THR A 339 -23.67 21.07 -3.02
CA THR A 339 -23.31 21.92 -1.87
C THR A 339 -23.22 21.09 -0.59
N ILE A 340 -22.20 21.41 0.24
CA ILE A 340 -22.00 20.77 1.54
C ILE A 340 -21.91 21.82 2.64
N GLU A 341 -22.80 21.73 3.63
CA GLU A 341 -22.72 22.49 4.87
C GLU A 341 -21.62 21.92 5.77
N VAL A 342 -20.66 22.73 6.15
CA VAL A 342 -19.53 22.33 7.00
C VAL A 342 -19.90 22.57 8.45
N LEU A 343 -20.27 21.55 9.20
CA LEU A 343 -20.55 21.64 10.64
C LEU A 343 -19.36 21.22 11.50
N ASN A 344 -18.41 20.50 10.93
CA ASN A 344 -17.16 20.14 11.60
C ASN A 344 -16.00 20.28 10.62
N THR A 345 -15.09 21.21 10.85
CA THR A 345 -13.93 21.44 9.99
C THR A 345 -12.85 20.34 10.12
N ASP A 346 -12.95 19.43 11.09
CA ASP A 346 -12.12 18.22 11.27
C ASP A 346 -12.68 17.02 10.45
N ALA A 347 -13.68 17.25 9.64
CA ALA A 347 -14.20 16.32 8.64
C ALA A 347 -13.96 16.86 7.22
N GLU A 348 -12.73 17.30 6.98
CA GLU A 348 -12.23 17.98 5.79
C GLU A 348 -11.89 17.03 4.65
N GLY A 349 -11.43 15.81 4.98
CA GLY A 349 -10.99 14.83 3.99
C GLY A 349 -12.07 14.49 2.97
N ARG A 350 -13.32 14.33 3.39
CA ARG A 350 -14.45 14.08 2.50
C ARG A 350 -14.78 15.26 1.60
N LEU A 351 -14.45 16.48 2.00
CA LEU A 351 -14.66 17.69 1.20
C LEU A 351 -13.68 17.74 0.02
N ILE A 352 -12.41 17.47 0.27
CA ILE A 352 -11.39 17.43 -0.80
C ILE A 352 -11.57 16.20 -1.70
N LEU A 353 -11.97 15.07 -1.12
CA LEU A 353 -12.28 13.85 -1.89
C LEU A 353 -13.50 14.03 -2.79
N ALA A 354 -14.51 14.79 -2.36
CA ALA A 354 -15.68 15.09 -3.18
C ALA A 354 -15.30 15.80 -4.49
N ASP A 355 -14.36 16.75 -4.44
CA ASP A 355 -13.81 17.39 -5.64
C ASP A 355 -12.99 16.38 -6.48
N GLY A 356 -12.15 15.58 -5.84
CA GLY A 356 -11.33 14.56 -6.52
C GLY A 356 -12.18 13.48 -7.20
N LEU A 357 -13.23 13.01 -6.55
CA LEU A 357 -14.18 12.03 -7.11
C LEU A 357 -14.96 12.62 -8.29
N SER A 358 -15.37 13.89 -8.19
CA SER A 358 -16.03 14.58 -9.30
C SER A 358 -15.12 14.67 -10.54
N LEU A 359 -13.83 14.94 -10.36
CA LEU A 359 -12.84 14.90 -11.44
C LEU A 359 -12.61 13.48 -11.97
N ALA A 360 -12.62 12.47 -11.10
CA ALA A 360 -12.49 11.07 -11.49
C ALA A 360 -13.65 10.65 -12.42
N VAL A 361 -14.88 11.06 -12.10
CA VAL A 361 -16.05 10.81 -12.97
C VAL A 361 -15.84 11.40 -14.36
N GLU A 362 -15.28 12.63 -14.46
CA GLU A 362 -15.02 13.30 -15.72
C GLU A 362 -13.98 12.60 -16.60
N ALA A 363 -13.06 11.82 -15.98
CA ALA A 363 -12.10 10.98 -16.70
C ALA A 363 -12.75 9.77 -17.38
N ASN A 364 -14.04 9.50 -17.12
CA ASN A 364 -14.81 8.39 -17.67
C ASN A 364 -14.19 6.99 -17.44
N PRO A 365 -13.81 6.63 -16.21
CA PRO A 365 -13.23 5.32 -15.92
C PRO A 365 -14.29 4.22 -15.81
N ASP A 366 -13.86 2.96 -15.89
CA ASP A 366 -14.69 1.79 -15.63
C ASP A 366 -15.00 1.63 -14.14
N ALA A 367 -14.03 1.97 -13.29
CA ALA A 367 -14.22 2.01 -11.84
C ALA A 367 -13.41 3.12 -11.18
N ILE A 368 -13.91 3.61 -10.04
CA ILE A 368 -13.24 4.61 -9.21
C ILE A 368 -12.87 3.97 -7.88
N VAL A 369 -11.65 4.21 -7.42
CA VAL A 369 -11.18 3.80 -6.09
C VAL A 369 -10.66 5.00 -5.34
N ASP A 370 -11.17 5.28 -4.14
CA ASP A 370 -10.55 6.28 -3.29
C ASP A 370 -9.99 5.66 -2.01
N ILE A 371 -8.90 6.26 -1.53
CA ILE A 371 -8.23 5.81 -0.31
C ILE A 371 -7.87 6.99 0.57
N ALA A 372 -8.19 6.87 1.86
CA ALA A 372 -8.01 7.96 2.80
C ALA A 372 -7.83 7.49 4.25
N THR A 373 -7.06 8.23 5.02
CA THR A 373 -7.08 8.25 6.49
C THR A 373 -8.30 9.07 6.93
N LEU A 374 -9.51 8.50 6.72
CA LEU A 374 -10.70 9.35 6.69
C LEU A 374 -11.37 9.51 8.05
N THR A 375 -11.57 8.40 8.80
CA THR A 375 -12.41 8.48 9.99
C THR A 375 -11.81 7.82 11.23
N GLY A 376 -11.86 8.52 12.36
CA GLY A 376 -11.59 7.89 13.65
C GLY A 376 -12.58 6.76 13.98
N ALA A 377 -13.77 6.77 13.37
CA ALA A 377 -14.78 5.73 13.54
C ALA A 377 -14.33 4.38 12.94
N GLN A 378 -13.59 4.38 11.83
CA GLN A 378 -12.96 3.19 11.27
C GLN A 378 -12.03 2.54 12.30
N ARG A 379 -11.15 3.33 12.92
CA ARG A 379 -10.21 2.86 13.93
C ARG A 379 -10.91 2.27 15.16
N VAL A 380 -12.01 2.89 15.59
CA VAL A 380 -12.82 2.38 16.71
C VAL A 380 -13.49 1.05 16.35
N ALA A 381 -13.94 0.89 15.09
CA ALA A 381 -14.66 -0.31 14.65
C ALA A 381 -13.72 -1.50 14.36
N LEU A 382 -12.57 -1.26 13.72
CA LEU A 382 -11.69 -2.30 13.15
C LEU A 382 -10.27 -2.31 13.73
N GLY A 383 -9.92 -1.32 14.57
CA GLY A 383 -8.58 -1.22 15.16
C GLY A 383 -7.54 -0.65 14.20
N ASP A 384 -6.28 -0.97 14.48
CA ASP A 384 -5.10 -0.40 13.80
C ASP A 384 -4.49 -1.35 12.76
N GLU A 385 -5.09 -2.50 12.50
CA GLU A 385 -4.53 -3.53 11.60
C GLU A 385 -5.45 -3.84 10.40
N ILE A 386 -6.73 -3.49 10.47
CA ILE A 386 -7.73 -3.82 9.45
C ILE A 386 -8.29 -2.53 8.84
N GLY A 387 -8.20 -2.38 7.51
CA GLY A 387 -8.84 -1.29 6.78
C GLY A 387 -10.35 -1.53 6.59
N ALA A 388 -11.13 -0.46 6.42
CA ALA A 388 -12.52 -0.60 6.02
C ALA A 388 -12.63 -0.50 4.50
N LEU A 389 -13.33 -1.45 3.89
CA LEU A 389 -13.70 -1.46 2.48
C LEU A 389 -15.18 -1.13 2.35
N PHE A 390 -15.52 -0.14 1.55
CA PHE A 390 -16.87 0.08 1.03
C PHE A 390 -16.84 -0.13 -0.48
N ALA A 391 -17.85 -0.77 -1.05
CA ALA A 391 -17.95 -0.97 -2.49
C ALA A 391 -19.41 -0.87 -2.92
N SER A 392 -19.65 -0.18 -4.04
CA SER A 392 -20.98 0.02 -4.62
C SER A 392 -21.54 -1.24 -5.26
N THR A 393 -20.68 -2.20 -5.65
CA THR A 393 -21.06 -3.49 -6.22
C THR A 393 -20.41 -4.66 -5.47
N ASP A 394 -21.02 -5.84 -5.55
CA ASP A 394 -20.45 -7.05 -4.94
C ASP A 394 -19.21 -7.49 -5.70
N GLU A 395 -19.21 -7.37 -7.03
CA GLU A 395 -18.09 -7.69 -7.89
C GLU A 395 -16.82 -6.92 -7.49
N LEU A 396 -16.90 -5.61 -7.37
CA LEU A 396 -15.77 -4.78 -6.96
C LEU A 396 -15.30 -5.12 -5.53
N ALA A 397 -16.25 -5.45 -4.63
CA ALA A 397 -15.89 -5.93 -3.30
C ALA A 397 -15.14 -7.27 -3.32
N ASP A 398 -15.46 -8.16 -4.28
CA ASP A 398 -14.81 -9.45 -4.44
C ASP A 398 -13.39 -9.29 -5.00
N TYR A 399 -13.17 -8.40 -5.97
CA TYR A 399 -11.82 -8.01 -6.42
C TYR A 399 -10.96 -7.53 -5.25
N PHE A 400 -11.46 -6.58 -4.45
CA PHE A 400 -10.71 -6.07 -3.31
C PHE A 400 -10.49 -7.12 -2.21
N ARG A 401 -11.40 -8.07 -2.03
CA ARG A 401 -11.21 -9.18 -1.09
C ARG A 401 -10.08 -10.11 -1.55
N ALA A 402 -10.03 -10.43 -2.83
CA ALA A 402 -8.95 -11.24 -3.41
C ALA A 402 -7.60 -10.49 -3.33
N ALA A 403 -7.56 -9.23 -3.74
CA ALA A 403 -6.37 -8.39 -3.69
C ALA A 403 -5.85 -8.21 -2.24
N SER A 404 -6.75 -8.02 -1.27
CA SER A 404 -6.43 -7.96 0.17
C SER A 404 -5.78 -9.26 0.67
N ALA A 405 -6.29 -10.41 0.26
CA ALA A 405 -5.73 -11.70 0.63
C ALA A 405 -4.33 -11.92 0.03
N ARG A 406 -4.12 -11.56 -1.24
CA ARG A 406 -2.83 -11.66 -1.93
C ARG A 406 -1.79 -10.69 -1.36
N SER A 407 -2.17 -9.44 -1.13
CA SER A 407 -1.29 -8.40 -0.60
C SER A 407 -0.92 -8.59 0.88
N GLY A 408 -1.72 -9.34 1.65
CA GLY A 408 -1.58 -9.46 3.10
C GLY A 408 -1.92 -8.15 3.86
N GLU A 409 -2.74 -7.28 3.27
CA GLU A 409 -3.29 -6.08 3.88
C GLU A 409 -4.77 -6.31 4.16
N PRO A 410 -5.18 -6.69 5.39
CA PRO A 410 -6.54 -7.09 5.65
C PRO A 410 -7.53 -5.93 5.56
N PHE A 411 -8.55 -6.09 4.74
CA PHE A 411 -9.69 -5.19 4.65
C PHE A 411 -10.98 -5.92 5.05
N TRP A 412 -11.87 -5.21 5.75
CA TRP A 412 -13.20 -5.70 6.09
C TRP A 412 -14.27 -4.90 5.37
N ARG A 413 -15.15 -5.58 4.62
CA ARG A 413 -16.26 -4.93 3.92
C ARG A 413 -17.28 -4.41 4.91
N MET A 414 -17.53 -3.10 4.87
CA MET A 414 -18.54 -2.39 5.64
C MET A 414 -19.77 -2.11 4.76
N PRO A 415 -20.99 -2.03 5.35
CA PRO A 415 -22.19 -1.79 4.58
C PRO A 415 -22.35 -0.32 4.17
N LEU A 416 -22.79 -0.06 2.93
CA LEU A 416 -23.37 1.21 2.51
C LEU A 416 -24.86 1.21 2.91
N HIS A 417 -25.17 1.61 4.14
CA HIS A 417 -26.52 1.52 4.69
C HIS A 417 -27.31 2.82 4.48
N SER A 418 -28.08 2.87 3.40
CA SER A 418 -28.75 4.07 2.89
C SER A 418 -29.66 4.80 3.90
N SER A 419 -30.24 4.09 4.90
CA SER A 419 -31.05 4.76 5.93
C SER A 419 -30.26 5.76 6.78
N TYR A 420 -28.92 5.65 6.82
CA TYR A 420 -28.07 6.61 7.55
C TYR A 420 -27.90 7.93 6.79
N TRP A 421 -28.38 8.04 5.55
CA TRP A 421 -28.41 9.29 4.81
C TRP A 421 -29.16 10.41 5.55
N SER A 422 -30.22 10.07 6.28
CA SER A 422 -30.96 11.04 7.12
C SER A 422 -30.09 11.78 8.14
N GLN A 423 -28.92 11.25 8.48
CA GLN A 423 -27.99 11.91 9.41
C GLN A 423 -27.25 13.10 8.77
N VAL A 424 -27.19 13.17 7.45
CA VAL A 424 -26.44 14.19 6.69
C VAL A 424 -27.33 15.15 5.91
N GLU A 425 -28.64 15.09 6.07
CA GLU A 425 -29.56 16.07 5.52
C GLU A 425 -29.28 17.46 6.12
N SER A 426 -29.29 18.49 5.28
CA SER A 426 -29.05 19.89 5.66
C SER A 426 -30.26 20.75 5.29
N ASP A 427 -30.52 21.78 6.08
CA ASP A 427 -31.58 22.77 5.79
C ASP A 427 -31.11 23.89 4.83
N VAL A 428 -29.80 23.98 4.56
CA VAL A 428 -29.17 25.09 3.83
C VAL A 428 -28.31 24.66 2.66
N ALA A 429 -28.04 23.34 2.52
CA ALA A 429 -27.23 22.74 1.47
C ALA A 429 -27.82 21.39 1.04
N ASP A 430 -27.26 20.76 0.01
CA ASP A 430 -27.68 19.43 -0.42
C ASP A 430 -27.40 18.38 0.66
N MET A 431 -26.33 18.60 1.46
CA MET A 431 -25.98 17.75 2.58
C MET A 431 -25.07 18.50 3.58
N LYS A 432 -24.86 17.91 4.76
CA LYS A 432 -23.82 18.37 5.70
C LYS A 432 -22.68 17.36 5.79
N ASN A 433 -21.49 17.83 6.16
CA ASN A 433 -20.26 17.01 6.15
C ASN A 433 -20.13 16.00 7.31
N VAL A 434 -21.03 16.01 8.28
CA VAL A 434 -21.01 15.08 9.43
C VAL A 434 -22.39 14.60 9.81
N GLY A 435 -22.47 13.36 10.28
CA GLY A 435 -23.66 12.78 10.89
C GLY A 435 -23.64 12.89 12.42
N THR A 436 -24.49 12.09 13.07
CA THR A 436 -24.59 12.02 14.52
C THR A 436 -23.32 11.41 15.11
N VAL A 437 -22.68 12.11 16.05
CA VAL A 437 -21.45 11.63 16.70
C VAL A 437 -21.68 10.26 17.37
N GLY A 438 -20.74 9.32 17.12
CA GLY A 438 -20.78 7.97 17.69
C GLY A 438 -21.78 7.02 17.03
N ASN A 439 -22.37 7.40 15.89
CA ASN A 439 -23.36 6.59 15.19
C ASN A 439 -22.98 6.34 13.73
N GLY A 440 -22.21 5.28 13.48
CA GLY A 440 -21.86 4.82 12.13
C GLY A 440 -20.97 5.78 11.32
N GLY A 441 -20.07 6.51 11.96
CA GLY A 441 -19.34 7.63 11.34
C GLY A 441 -18.58 7.27 10.06
N THR A 442 -17.99 6.06 9.96
CA THR A 442 -17.31 5.63 8.73
C THR A 442 -18.30 5.32 7.61
N ILE A 443 -19.47 4.73 7.93
CA ILE A 443 -20.56 4.47 6.96
C ILE A 443 -21.10 5.80 6.42
N VAL A 444 -21.34 6.75 7.31
CA VAL A 444 -21.86 8.08 6.93
C VAL A 444 -20.87 8.82 6.02
N ALA A 445 -19.57 8.73 6.32
CA ALA A 445 -18.53 9.30 5.46
C ALA A 445 -18.54 8.69 4.05
N ALA A 446 -18.61 7.35 3.97
CA ALA A 446 -18.70 6.64 2.70
C ALA A 446 -19.98 7.01 1.91
N LEU A 447 -21.12 7.14 2.56
CA LEU A 447 -22.38 7.58 1.91
C LEU A 447 -22.28 9.00 1.34
N ILE A 448 -21.55 9.91 2.00
CA ILE A 448 -21.27 11.24 1.45
C ILE A 448 -20.44 11.12 0.18
N LEU A 449 -19.33 10.35 0.21
CA LEU A 449 -18.43 10.18 -0.93
C LEU A 449 -19.14 9.54 -2.13
N GLU A 450 -19.99 8.55 -1.91
CA GLU A 450 -20.77 7.88 -2.96
C GLU A 450 -21.56 8.86 -3.84
N LYS A 451 -22.01 10.02 -3.32
CA LYS A 451 -22.75 11.03 -4.08
C LYS A 451 -21.92 11.71 -5.17
N PHE A 452 -20.61 11.60 -5.11
CA PHE A 452 -19.70 12.23 -6.06
C PHE A 452 -19.11 11.26 -7.08
N THR A 453 -19.65 10.02 -7.14
CA THR A 453 -19.21 8.98 -8.09
C THR A 453 -20.10 8.86 -9.35
N ASP A 454 -21.20 9.62 -9.39
CA ASP A 454 -22.20 9.59 -10.48
C ASP A 454 -22.71 8.16 -10.80
N GLY A 455 -22.81 7.29 -9.79
CA GLY A 455 -23.28 5.91 -9.92
C GLY A 455 -22.31 4.96 -10.61
N ARG A 456 -21.06 5.36 -10.85
CA ARG A 456 -20.01 4.47 -11.38
C ARG A 456 -19.64 3.40 -10.36
N PRO A 457 -19.14 2.23 -10.79
CA PRO A 457 -18.53 1.27 -9.89
C PRO A 457 -17.47 1.97 -9.03
N TRP A 458 -17.60 1.87 -7.71
CA TRP A 458 -16.77 2.64 -6.79
C TRP A 458 -16.43 1.83 -5.54
N ALA A 459 -15.17 1.97 -5.09
CA ALA A 459 -14.71 1.48 -3.80
C ALA A 459 -14.03 2.60 -3.00
N HIS A 460 -14.30 2.63 -1.69
CA HIS A 460 -13.61 3.48 -0.72
C HIS A 460 -12.84 2.62 0.29
N LEU A 461 -11.57 2.97 0.47
CA LEU A 461 -10.66 2.34 1.41
C LEU A 461 -10.35 3.32 2.56
N ASP A 462 -11.02 3.14 3.72
CA ASP A 462 -10.71 3.93 4.93
C ASP A 462 -9.60 3.24 5.73
N ILE A 463 -8.42 3.87 5.74
CA ILE A 463 -7.20 3.36 6.34
C ILE A 463 -6.74 4.18 7.55
N ALA A 464 -7.66 4.89 8.22
CA ALA A 464 -7.32 5.74 9.37
C ALA A 464 -6.62 4.99 10.52
N GLY A 465 -6.94 3.71 10.71
CA GLY A 465 -6.26 2.83 11.66
C GLY A 465 -4.92 2.32 11.13
N PRO A 466 -4.90 1.50 10.06
CA PRO A 466 -3.69 0.81 9.61
C PRO A 466 -2.69 1.70 8.85
N GLY A 467 -3.02 2.94 8.51
CA GLY A 467 -2.13 3.87 7.79
C GLY A 467 -0.83 4.20 8.53
N ARG A 468 -0.74 3.89 9.83
CA ARG A 468 0.43 4.13 10.67
C ARG A 468 0.61 3.04 11.71
N SER A 469 1.87 2.70 12.02
CA SER A 469 2.22 1.79 13.11
C SER A 469 3.06 2.48 14.20
N ASP A 470 2.75 2.21 15.46
CA ASP A 470 3.49 2.74 16.62
C ASP A 470 4.76 1.95 16.93
N SER A 471 4.88 0.71 16.42
CA SER A 471 6.02 -0.18 16.64
C SER A 471 6.33 -1.01 15.39
N ALA A 472 7.57 -1.48 15.29
CA ALA A 472 7.93 -2.41 14.23
C ALA A 472 7.40 -3.82 14.54
N HIS A 473 6.74 -4.46 13.57
CA HIS A 473 6.28 -5.86 13.63
C HIS A 473 6.18 -6.44 12.22
N GLY A 474 6.36 -7.77 12.08
CA GLY A 474 6.38 -8.39 10.75
C GLY A 474 7.37 -7.68 9.82
N TYR A 475 6.91 -7.20 8.70
CA TYR A 475 7.65 -6.35 7.76
C TYR A 475 7.29 -4.85 7.90
N ALA A 476 6.32 -4.51 8.75
CA ALA A 476 5.99 -3.12 9.04
C ALA A 476 7.06 -2.47 9.93
N THR A 477 7.43 -1.23 9.61
CA THR A 477 8.31 -0.40 10.42
C THR A 477 7.49 0.61 11.21
N LYS A 478 8.06 1.18 12.30
CA LYS A 478 7.41 2.28 13.01
C LYS A 478 7.28 3.50 12.10
N GLY A 479 6.11 4.12 12.07
CA GLY A 479 5.79 5.28 11.23
C GLY A 479 4.72 4.94 10.20
N ALA A 480 4.81 5.51 9.02
CA ALA A 480 3.93 5.25 7.90
C ALA A 480 4.00 3.78 7.45
N THR A 481 2.85 3.20 7.15
CA THR A 481 2.76 1.83 6.62
C THR A 481 2.56 1.80 5.11
N ALA A 482 1.94 2.84 4.55
CA ALA A 482 1.35 2.88 3.20
C ALA A 482 0.39 1.70 2.96
N PHE A 483 -0.35 1.29 4.01
CA PHE A 483 -1.34 0.23 3.97
C PHE A 483 -2.41 0.51 2.91
N GLY A 484 -2.69 -0.48 2.07
CA GLY A 484 -3.58 -0.38 0.93
C GLY A 484 -2.86 -0.16 -0.41
N ALA A 485 -1.58 0.26 -0.40
CA ALA A 485 -0.84 0.43 -1.65
C ALA A 485 -0.66 -0.89 -2.40
N ARG A 486 -0.27 -1.95 -1.71
CA ARG A 486 -0.12 -3.28 -2.30
C ARG A 486 -1.47 -3.85 -2.73
N THR A 487 -2.52 -3.62 -1.95
CA THR A 487 -3.88 -4.06 -2.29
C THR A 487 -4.37 -3.38 -3.57
N ILE A 488 -4.10 -2.09 -3.77
CA ILE A 488 -4.46 -1.40 -5.02
C ILE A 488 -3.65 -1.97 -6.19
N VAL A 489 -2.36 -2.25 -6.02
CA VAL A 489 -1.53 -2.85 -7.09
C VAL A 489 -2.07 -4.24 -7.47
N GLU A 490 -2.34 -5.12 -6.51
CA GLU A 490 -2.95 -6.45 -6.77
C GLU A 490 -4.34 -6.35 -7.44
N PHE A 491 -5.11 -5.30 -7.11
CA PHE A 491 -6.38 -5.02 -7.79
C PHE A 491 -6.15 -4.61 -9.25
N LEU A 492 -5.19 -3.71 -9.52
CA LEU A 492 -4.86 -3.29 -10.88
C LEU A 492 -4.31 -4.44 -11.73
N GLU A 493 -3.49 -5.32 -11.15
CA GLU A 493 -3.01 -6.54 -11.81
C GLU A 493 -4.18 -7.47 -12.19
N ALA A 494 -5.09 -7.72 -11.26
CA ALA A 494 -6.25 -8.58 -11.52
C ALA A 494 -7.14 -8.04 -12.66
N VAL A 495 -7.33 -6.71 -12.72
CA VAL A 495 -8.07 -6.05 -13.81
C VAL A 495 -7.33 -6.18 -15.15
N ALA A 496 -6.01 -6.01 -15.16
CA ALA A 496 -5.18 -6.13 -16.36
C ALA A 496 -5.17 -7.57 -16.91
N ASP A 497 -5.02 -8.56 -16.03
CA ASP A 497 -4.97 -9.98 -16.38
C ASP A 497 -6.29 -10.46 -17.00
N GLU A 498 -7.44 -10.03 -16.43
CA GLU A 498 -8.75 -10.40 -16.96
C GLU A 498 -9.00 -9.81 -18.34
N ALA A 499 -8.60 -8.56 -18.57
CA ALA A 499 -8.74 -7.92 -19.89
C ALA A 499 -7.87 -8.63 -20.95
N THR A 500 -6.66 -9.03 -20.59
CA THR A 500 -5.76 -9.76 -21.49
C THR A 500 -6.34 -11.12 -21.84
N ALA A 501 -6.84 -11.89 -20.86
CA ALA A 501 -7.47 -13.18 -21.08
C ALA A 501 -8.70 -13.10 -22.00
N HIS A 502 -9.49 -12.02 -21.86
CA HIS A 502 -10.69 -11.80 -22.68
C HIS A 502 -10.34 -11.46 -24.14
N ASN A 503 -9.25 -10.74 -24.37
CA ASN A 503 -8.76 -10.41 -25.71
C ASN A 503 -8.24 -11.66 -26.43
N ASP A 504 -7.46 -12.51 -25.77
CA ASP A 504 -6.95 -13.76 -26.32
C ASP A 504 -8.08 -14.72 -26.75
N GLU A 505 -9.13 -14.85 -25.93
CA GLU A 505 -10.31 -15.67 -26.28
C GLU A 505 -11.10 -15.12 -27.51
N ASN A 506 -11.06 -13.80 -27.72
CA ASN A 506 -11.73 -13.18 -28.88
C ASN A 506 -10.90 -13.29 -30.17
N GLU A 507 -9.57 -13.33 -30.10
CA GLU A 507 -8.69 -13.52 -31.25
C GLU A 507 -8.69 -15.01 -31.71
N GLU A 508 -8.93 -15.96 -30.82
CA GLU A 508 -9.05 -17.39 -31.15
C GLU A 508 -10.40 -17.79 -31.76
N ARG A 509 -11.41 -16.91 -31.77
CA ARG A 509 -12.75 -17.14 -32.35
C ARG A 509 -12.90 -16.53 -33.75
#